data_33a7090cf2c10784c881be9e0e9707a1
#
_entry.id   33a7090cf2c10784c881be9e0e9707a1
#
_cell.length_a   1.000
_cell.length_b   1.000
_cell.length_c   1.000
_cell.angle_alpha   90.00
_cell.angle_beta   90.00
_cell.angle_gamma   90.00
#
_symmetry.space_group_name_H-M   'P 1'
#
loop_
_entity.id
_entity.type
_entity.pdbx_description
1 polymer ?
#
loop_
_entity_poly.entity_id
_entity_poly.type
_entity_poly.pdbx_seq_one_letter_code
_entity_poly.pdbx_strand_id
1 'polypeptide(L)'
;MNPPSHRGKKLIKINAISQAQLIKLLLDGVYTCHELAEQSGLHYVTVLQYTRELHSAGAVHICAWEKDGRGRDAIKIYKIGEGTDARRKKMTGSERKAKSRQKKFNIEMMHRIAA
;
A
#
# COMPACT_ATOMS: atom_id res chain seq x y z
N MET A 1 32.30 -17.33 -12.57
CA MET A 1 31.48 -17.53 -11.35
C MET A 1 30.02 -17.41 -11.71
N ASN A 2 29.25 -18.44 -11.48
CA ASN A 2 27.83 -18.38 -11.78
C ASN A 2 27.09 -17.54 -10.74
N PRO A 3 26.17 -16.64 -11.17
CA PRO A 3 25.36 -15.92 -10.21
C PRO A 3 24.49 -16.88 -9.39
N PRO A 4 24.13 -16.53 -8.15
CA PRO A 4 23.28 -17.37 -7.34
C PRO A 4 21.92 -17.60 -8.02
N SER A 5 21.39 -18.79 -7.87
CA SER A 5 20.09 -19.13 -8.43
C SER A 5 18.97 -18.41 -7.68
N HIS A 6 18.13 -17.71 -8.41
CA HIS A 6 16.96 -16.99 -7.86
C HIS A 6 15.65 -17.73 -8.15
N ARG A 7 15.67 -19.06 -8.14
CA ARG A 7 14.46 -19.87 -8.37
C ARG A 7 13.34 -19.46 -7.41
N GLY A 8 12.19 -19.12 -7.96
CA GLY A 8 11.01 -18.74 -7.20
C GLY A 8 11.00 -17.33 -6.62
N LYS A 9 12.06 -16.55 -6.84
CA LYS A 9 12.12 -15.15 -6.40
C LYS A 9 12.25 -14.22 -7.60
N LYS A 10 11.42 -13.19 -7.63
CA LYS A 10 11.58 -12.10 -8.61
C LYS A 10 12.77 -11.24 -8.21
N LEU A 11 13.64 -10.95 -9.17
CA LEU A 11 14.73 -10.00 -8.96
C LEU A 11 14.17 -8.58 -8.86
N ILE A 12 14.55 -7.89 -7.81
CA ILE A 12 14.22 -6.47 -7.65
C ILE A 12 15.23 -5.67 -8.47
N LYS A 13 14.75 -5.01 -9.52
CA LYS A 13 15.57 -4.17 -10.38
C LYS A 13 15.76 -2.79 -9.75
N ILE A 14 16.72 -2.71 -8.85
CA ILE A 14 17.09 -1.45 -8.21
C ILE A 14 18.60 -1.36 -8.10
N ASN A 15 19.18 -0.22 -8.46
CA ASN A 15 20.61 0.00 -8.28
C ASN A 15 20.90 0.56 -6.88
N ALA A 16 22.18 0.58 -6.50
CA ALA A 16 22.60 1.02 -5.17
C ALA A 16 22.22 2.48 -4.87
N ILE A 17 22.25 3.35 -5.87
CA ILE A 17 21.90 4.77 -5.72
C ILE A 17 20.41 4.94 -5.46
N SER A 18 19.57 4.26 -6.24
CA SER A 18 18.12 4.29 -6.07
C SER A 18 17.69 3.69 -4.73
N GLN A 19 18.36 2.62 -4.31
CA GLN A 19 18.16 2.00 -3.00
C GLN A 19 18.50 2.96 -1.86
N ALA A 20 19.62 3.64 -1.96
CA ALA A 20 20.02 4.63 -0.96
C ALA A 20 19.04 5.81 -0.88
N GLN A 21 18.55 6.29 -2.01
CA GLN A 21 17.52 7.34 -2.08
C GLN A 21 16.23 6.90 -1.42
N LEU A 22 15.79 5.67 -1.67
CA LEU A 22 14.58 5.11 -1.07
C LEU A 22 14.69 5.01 0.45
N ILE A 23 15.82 4.51 0.95
CA ILE A 23 16.10 4.41 2.39
C ILE A 23 16.15 5.80 3.02
N LYS A 24 16.78 6.76 2.36
CA LYS A 24 16.83 8.15 2.83
C LYS A 24 15.44 8.74 3.00
N LEU A 25 14.55 8.54 2.04
CA LEU A 25 13.16 8.99 2.13
C LEU A 25 12.44 8.34 3.32
N LEU A 26 12.60 7.04 3.51
CA LEU A 26 12.00 6.31 4.63
C LEU A 26 12.52 6.79 5.99
N LEU A 27 13.77 7.20 6.08
CA LEU A 27 14.35 7.78 7.29
C LEU A 27 13.80 9.18 7.60
N ASP A 28 13.45 9.93 6.56
CA ASP A 28 12.94 11.31 6.70
C ASP A 28 11.47 11.37 7.08
N GLY A 29 10.70 10.32 6.88
CA GLY A 29 9.29 10.35 7.17
C GLY A 29 8.55 9.04 6.93
N VAL A 30 7.24 9.13 6.81
CA VAL A 30 6.35 8.01 6.55
C VAL A 30 5.73 8.17 5.17
N TYR A 31 5.72 7.10 4.40
CA TYR A 31 5.33 7.16 3.00
C TYR A 31 4.51 5.95 2.56
N THR A 32 3.61 6.19 1.59
CA THR A 32 3.00 5.13 0.80
C THR A 32 3.94 4.72 -0.33
N CYS A 33 3.69 3.57 -0.97
CA CYS A 33 4.48 3.14 -2.13
C CYS A 33 4.38 4.11 -3.31
N HIS A 34 3.22 4.74 -3.51
CA HIS A 34 3.04 5.76 -4.55
C HIS A 34 3.91 6.99 -4.31
N GLU A 35 3.94 7.48 -3.08
CA GLU A 35 4.76 8.63 -2.70
C GLU A 35 6.25 8.31 -2.85
N LEU A 36 6.68 7.12 -2.43
CA LEU A 36 8.05 6.66 -2.59
C LEU A 36 8.44 6.57 -4.07
N ALA A 37 7.55 6.07 -4.92
CA ALA A 37 7.78 5.99 -6.36
C ALA A 37 7.93 7.36 -7.00
N GLU A 38 7.06 8.31 -6.65
CA GLU A 38 7.12 9.68 -7.15
C GLU A 38 8.41 10.39 -6.75
N GLN A 39 8.80 10.30 -5.49
CA GLN A 39 9.96 11.02 -4.98
C GLN A 39 11.29 10.38 -5.36
N SER A 40 11.34 9.06 -5.50
CA SER A 40 12.55 8.34 -5.89
C SER A 40 12.75 8.25 -7.40
N GLY A 41 11.71 8.47 -8.19
CA GLY A 41 11.74 8.27 -9.63
C GLY A 41 11.72 6.81 -10.06
N LEU A 42 11.51 5.89 -9.14
CA LEU A 42 11.41 4.46 -9.41
C LEU A 42 9.99 4.08 -9.86
N HIS A 43 9.91 2.98 -10.61
CA HIS A 43 8.62 2.43 -10.98
C HIS A 43 7.87 1.91 -9.75
N TYR A 44 6.56 2.15 -9.70
CA TYR A 44 5.71 1.74 -8.57
C TYR A 44 5.84 0.25 -8.22
N VAL A 45 5.85 -0.62 -9.22
CA VAL A 45 5.98 -2.08 -9.00
C VAL A 45 7.31 -2.43 -8.34
N THR A 46 8.39 -1.76 -8.71
CA THR A 46 9.71 -1.95 -8.10
C THR A 46 9.69 -1.53 -6.63
N VAL A 47 9.11 -0.38 -6.33
CA VAL A 47 8.95 0.12 -4.95
C VAL A 47 8.10 -0.84 -4.13
N LEU A 48 6.99 -1.34 -4.71
CA LEU A 48 6.10 -2.28 -4.06
C LEU A 48 6.82 -3.58 -3.66
N GLN A 49 7.62 -4.14 -4.57
CA GLN A 49 8.43 -5.34 -4.31
C GLN A 49 9.47 -5.07 -3.22
N TYR A 50 10.15 -3.95 -3.31
CA TYR A 50 11.19 -3.58 -2.35
C TYR A 50 10.62 -3.39 -0.93
N THR A 51 9.52 -2.69 -0.80
CA THR A 51 8.87 -2.48 0.50
C THR A 51 8.34 -3.78 1.10
N ARG A 52 7.86 -4.72 0.29
CA ARG A 52 7.46 -6.06 0.74
C ARG A 52 8.64 -6.83 1.33
N GLU A 53 9.79 -6.78 0.67
CA GLU A 53 11.01 -7.44 1.18
C GLU A 53 11.50 -6.80 2.47
N LEU A 54 11.50 -5.48 2.55
CA LEU A 54 11.85 -4.77 3.78
C LEU A 54 10.89 -5.11 4.94
N HIS A 55 9.61 -5.20 4.65
CA HIS A 55 8.60 -5.57 5.64
C HIS A 55 8.79 -7.01 6.14
N SER A 56 9.04 -7.94 5.23
CA SER A 56 9.32 -9.34 5.58
C SER A 56 10.59 -9.49 6.42
N ALA A 57 11.59 -8.65 6.17
CA ALA A 57 12.84 -8.65 6.92
C ALA A 57 12.75 -7.91 8.27
N GLY A 58 11.62 -7.26 8.55
CA GLY A 58 11.44 -6.47 9.77
C GLY A 58 12.11 -5.11 9.75
N ALA A 59 12.58 -4.66 8.60
CA ALA A 59 13.25 -3.36 8.45
C ALA A 59 12.27 -2.18 8.42
N VAL A 60 11.04 -2.42 8.00
CA VAL A 60 9.95 -1.45 8.02
C VAL A 60 8.69 -2.08 8.59
N HIS A 61 7.78 -1.26 9.09
CA HIS A 61 6.46 -1.70 9.54
C HIS A 61 5.37 -0.78 8.98
N ILE A 62 4.14 -1.25 8.99
CA ILE A 62 2.98 -0.47 8.58
C ILE A 62 2.54 0.38 9.77
N CYS A 63 2.83 1.68 9.74
CA CYS A 63 2.49 2.58 10.85
C CYS A 63 1.05 3.08 10.80
N ALA A 64 0.44 3.10 9.61
CA ALA A 64 -0.93 3.55 9.42
C ALA A 64 -1.47 3.04 8.08
N TRP A 65 -2.75 3.26 7.85
CA TRP A 65 -3.44 2.93 6.61
C TRP A 65 -4.10 4.17 6.04
N GLU A 66 -3.99 4.35 4.75
CA GLU A 66 -4.71 5.38 4.01
C GLU A 66 -5.91 4.75 3.29
N LYS A 67 -7.00 5.49 3.23
CA LYS A 67 -8.21 5.03 2.55
C LYS A 67 -8.03 5.11 1.03
N ASP A 68 -8.47 4.07 0.33
CA ASP A 68 -8.51 4.07 -1.12
C ASP A 68 -9.72 4.88 -1.62
N GLY A 69 -9.91 4.94 -2.95
CA GLY A 69 -11.04 5.65 -3.55
C GLY A 69 -12.41 5.08 -3.19
N ARG A 70 -12.46 3.89 -2.58
CA ARG A 70 -13.69 3.24 -2.10
C ARG A 70 -13.93 3.44 -0.60
N GLY A 71 -13.05 4.18 0.09
CA GLY A 71 -13.12 4.43 1.52
C GLY A 71 -12.67 3.28 2.40
N ARG A 72 -11.93 2.31 1.85
CA ARG A 72 -11.35 1.19 2.59
C ARG A 72 -9.91 1.50 2.98
N ASP A 73 -9.48 1.02 4.15
CA ASP A 73 -8.08 1.07 4.57
C ASP A 73 -7.29 0.04 3.76
N ALA A 74 -6.83 0.42 2.58
CA ALA A 74 -6.16 -0.46 1.64
C ALA A 74 -4.74 -0.04 1.30
N ILE A 75 -4.38 1.22 1.51
CA ILE A 75 -3.08 1.78 1.17
C ILE A 75 -2.20 1.77 2.42
N LYS A 76 -1.10 1.02 2.37
CA LYS A 76 -0.15 0.89 3.47
C LYS A 76 0.76 2.10 3.54
N ILE A 77 0.93 2.65 4.74
CA ILE A 77 1.90 3.69 5.03
C ILE A 77 3.05 3.05 5.80
N TYR A 78 4.25 3.08 5.24
CA TYR A 78 5.43 2.45 5.80
C TYR A 78 6.28 3.42 6.60
N LYS A 79 6.82 2.92 7.70
CA LYS A 79 7.81 3.61 8.52
C LYS A 79 9.02 2.70 8.73
N ILE A 80 10.23 3.27 8.69
CA ILE A 80 11.45 2.50 8.91
C ILE A 80 11.54 2.05 10.38
N GLY A 81 12.10 0.87 10.58
CA GLY A 81 12.31 0.27 11.89
C GLY A 81 11.32 -0.84 12.19
N GLU A 82 11.61 -1.59 13.26
CA GLU A 82 10.73 -2.63 13.75
C GLU A 82 9.54 -2.02 14.49
N GLY A 83 8.40 -2.66 14.37
CA GLY A 83 7.20 -2.23 15.06
C GLY A 83 6.04 -3.14 14.73
N THR A 84 4.96 -3.00 15.49
CA THR A 84 3.71 -3.71 15.24
C THR A 84 2.96 -3.02 14.11
N ASP A 85 2.53 -3.79 13.11
CA ASP A 85 1.73 -3.26 12.03
C ASP A 85 0.40 -2.71 12.55
N ALA A 86 0.00 -1.53 12.06
CA ALA A 86 -1.28 -0.93 12.39
C ALA A 86 -2.42 -1.81 11.89
N ARG A 87 -3.46 -1.96 12.70
CA ARG A 87 -4.64 -2.73 12.31
C ARG A 87 -5.43 -2.00 11.24
N ARG A 88 -5.82 -2.72 10.20
CA ARG A 88 -6.81 -2.26 9.24
C ARG A 88 -8.15 -2.09 9.95
N LYS A 89 -8.79 -0.94 9.78
CA LYS A 89 -10.13 -0.71 10.26
C LYS A 89 -11.11 -1.45 9.34
N LYS A 90 -11.72 -2.51 9.86
CA LYS A 90 -12.75 -3.25 9.13
C LYS A 90 -14.10 -2.57 9.33
N MET A 91 -14.93 -2.56 8.30
CA MET A 91 -16.31 -2.14 8.43
C MET A 91 -17.07 -3.09 9.35
N THR A 92 -17.85 -2.54 10.28
CA THR A 92 -18.76 -3.31 11.11
C THR A 92 -19.93 -3.84 10.27
N GLY A 93 -20.65 -4.84 10.77
CA GLY A 93 -21.85 -5.34 10.11
C GLY A 93 -22.91 -4.24 9.87
N SER A 94 -23.06 -3.34 10.84
CA SER A 94 -23.96 -2.18 10.74
C SER A 94 -23.56 -1.23 9.62
N GLU A 95 -22.28 -0.92 9.51
CA GLU A 95 -21.74 -0.06 8.46
C GLU A 95 -21.92 -0.67 7.07
N ARG A 96 -21.70 -1.97 6.93
CA ARG A 96 -21.92 -2.70 5.67
C ARG A 96 -23.39 -2.67 5.25
N LYS A 97 -24.29 -2.88 6.19
CA LYS A 97 -25.75 -2.82 5.95
C LYS A 97 -26.19 -1.42 5.54
N ALA A 98 -25.70 -0.38 6.24
CA ALA A 98 -25.99 1.00 5.92
C ALA A 98 -25.53 1.36 4.50
N LYS A 99 -24.33 0.96 4.12
CA LYS A 99 -23.78 1.19 2.78
C LYS A 99 -24.59 0.46 1.70
N SER A 100 -25.02 -0.77 1.96
CA SER A 100 -25.85 -1.55 1.04
C SER A 100 -27.24 -0.91 0.85
N ARG A 101 -27.87 -0.44 1.92
CA ARG A 101 -29.14 0.28 1.87
C ARG A 101 -29.04 1.57 1.06
N GLN A 102 -27.98 2.34 1.27
CA GLN A 102 -27.70 3.56 0.53
C GLN A 102 -27.59 3.28 -0.97
N LYS A 103 -26.87 2.22 -1.33
CA LYS A 103 -26.71 1.81 -2.73
C LYS A 103 -28.04 1.43 -3.38
N LYS A 104 -28.90 0.64 -2.69
CA LYS A 104 -30.23 0.27 -3.17
C LYS A 104 -31.11 1.50 -3.37
N PHE A 105 -31.13 2.39 -2.39
CA PHE A 105 -31.89 3.64 -2.45
C PHE A 105 -31.47 4.48 -3.67
N ASN A 106 -30.21 4.64 -3.89
CA ASN A 106 -29.69 5.41 -5.04
C ASN A 106 -30.09 4.79 -6.37
N ILE A 107 -30.06 3.47 -6.48
CA ILE A 107 -30.50 2.76 -7.69
C ILE A 107 -31.99 2.97 -7.94
N GLU A 108 -32.85 2.85 -6.92
CA GLU A 108 -34.27 3.08 -7.02
C GLU A 108 -34.59 4.51 -7.45
N MET A 109 -33.91 5.50 -6.88
CA MET A 109 -34.05 6.90 -7.26
C MET A 109 -33.65 7.14 -8.72
N MET A 110 -32.59 6.52 -9.18
CA MET A 110 -32.19 6.59 -10.58
C MET A 110 -33.23 6.01 -11.52
N HIS A 111 -33.84 4.89 -11.18
CA HIS A 111 -34.91 4.28 -11.96
C HIS A 111 -36.15 5.18 -12.02
N ARG A 112 -36.55 5.83 -10.92
CA ARG A 112 -37.66 6.76 -10.88
C ARG A 112 -37.42 7.99 -11.75
N ILE A 113 -36.20 8.51 -11.77
CA ILE A 113 -35.84 9.67 -12.59
C ILE A 113 -35.78 9.30 -14.08
N ALA A 114 -35.40 8.08 -14.41
CA ALA A 114 -35.28 7.59 -15.79
C ALA A 114 -36.62 7.11 -16.40
N ALA A 115 -37.65 6.92 -15.59
CA ALA A 115 -38.94 6.44 -16.03
C ALA A 115 -39.79 7.54 -16.68
#